data_24bec758003ce7c023e4d68e98997ca2
#
_entry.id   24bec758003ce7c023e4d68e98997ca2
#
_cell.length_a   1.000
_cell.length_b   1.000
_cell.length_c   1.000
_cell.angle_alpha   90.00
_cell.angle_beta   90.00
_cell.angle_gamma   90.00
#
_symmetry.space_group_name_H-M   'P 1'
#
loop_
_entity.id
_entity.type
_entity.pdbx_description
1 polymer ?
#
loop_
_entity_poly.entity_id
_entity_poly.type
_entity_poly.pdbx_seq_one_letter_code
_entity_poly.pdbx_strand_id
1 'polypeptide(L)'
;MRMVIVRSLLAMLLLATLAACGAFPLGKSDRATVLDAAINNYRKLIRWGYYDEAAKYLRTADGKPLAADLKNAARYRVTNYNVSSQIMADDGKEARVIATIEYYELDSGVIRVLHDPQMWWYEAKGKRWYLGSPLPKFGMAAEDAASVTPAPVAPPANP
;
A
#
# COMPACT_ATOMS: atom_id res chain seq x y z
N MET A 1 -33.26 36.33 32.47
CA MET A 1 -32.37 36.66 31.35
C MET A 1 -30.96 36.05 31.52
N ARG A 2 -30.30 36.16 32.67
CA ARG A 2 -28.96 35.57 32.93
C ARG A 2 -28.93 34.03 32.81
N MET A 3 -29.97 33.31 33.21
CA MET A 3 -30.05 31.85 33.23
C MET A 3 -30.19 31.24 31.82
N VAL A 4 -30.77 31.95 30.89
CA VAL A 4 -30.91 31.53 29.47
C VAL A 4 -29.56 31.65 28.75
N ILE A 5 -28.80 32.70 29.01
CA ILE A 5 -27.47 32.95 28.42
C ILE A 5 -26.48 31.89 28.88
N VAL A 6 -26.49 31.49 30.16
CA VAL A 6 -25.60 30.45 30.70
C VAL A 6 -25.93 29.08 30.09
N ARG A 7 -27.21 28.74 29.90
CA ARG A 7 -27.62 27.49 29.24
C ARG A 7 -27.20 27.44 27.77
N SER A 8 -27.32 28.56 27.06
CA SER A 8 -26.89 28.64 25.65
C SER A 8 -25.39 28.55 25.50
N LEU A 9 -24.60 29.15 26.38
CA LEU A 9 -23.14 29.05 26.41
C LEU A 9 -22.67 27.62 26.74
N LEU A 10 -23.36 26.95 27.68
CA LEU A 10 -23.04 25.56 28.05
C LEU A 10 -23.34 24.60 26.89
N ALA A 11 -24.45 24.78 26.17
CA ALA A 11 -24.82 24.00 25.00
C ALA A 11 -23.82 24.20 23.83
N MET A 12 -23.37 25.45 23.64
CA MET A 12 -22.40 25.77 22.58
C MET A 12 -20.98 25.17 22.89
N LEU A 13 -20.61 25.14 24.19
CA LEU A 13 -19.36 24.51 24.63
C LEU A 13 -19.40 22.97 24.46
N LEU A 14 -20.58 22.36 24.71
CA LEU A 14 -20.74 20.90 24.51
C LEU A 14 -20.71 20.49 23.04
N LEU A 15 -21.23 21.33 22.13
CA LEU A 15 -21.14 21.06 20.67
C LEU A 15 -19.70 21.17 20.12
N ALA A 16 -18.88 22.06 20.70
CA ALA A 16 -17.50 22.24 20.25
C ALA A 16 -16.60 21.06 20.57
N THR A 17 -16.91 20.24 21.58
CA THR A 17 -16.11 19.06 21.98
C THR A 17 -16.35 17.85 21.08
N LEU A 18 -17.47 17.77 20.34
CA LEU A 18 -17.74 16.64 19.43
C LEU A 18 -16.98 16.74 18.08
N ALA A 19 -16.46 17.91 17.72
CA ALA A 19 -15.74 18.11 16.46
C ALA A 19 -14.26 17.67 16.51
N ALA A 20 -13.73 17.32 17.69
CA ALA A 20 -12.32 16.97 17.87
C ALA A 20 -12.00 15.46 17.61
N CYS A 21 -12.99 14.65 17.28
CA CYS A 21 -12.82 13.20 17.07
C CYS A 21 -12.39 12.86 15.63
N GLY A 22 -11.18 13.16 15.24
CA GLY A 22 -10.76 12.70 13.90
C GLY A 22 -9.35 13.01 13.44
N ALA A 23 -8.61 13.83 14.14
CA ALA A 23 -7.35 14.39 13.62
C ALA A 23 -6.06 13.89 14.29
N PHE A 24 -6.10 12.82 15.10
CA PHE A 24 -4.86 12.28 15.64
C PHE A 24 -4.09 11.52 14.57
N PRO A 25 -2.80 11.85 14.35
CA PRO A 25 -1.96 11.07 13.44
C PRO A 25 -1.80 9.65 14.02
N LEU A 26 -1.91 8.65 13.14
CA LEU A 26 -1.65 7.25 13.53
C LEU A 26 -0.21 7.09 14.00
N GLY A 27 -0.01 6.40 15.10
CA GLY A 27 1.30 5.97 15.57
C GLY A 27 1.96 4.96 14.62
N LYS A 28 3.26 4.67 14.82
CA LYS A 28 4.00 3.69 14.00
C LYS A 28 3.34 2.31 14.06
N SER A 29 2.89 1.87 15.24
CA SER A 29 2.20 0.59 15.43
C SER A 29 0.87 0.53 14.67
N ASP A 30 0.09 1.60 14.71
CA ASP A 30 -1.19 1.65 13.99
C ASP A 30 -0.98 1.63 12.47
N ARG A 31 0.07 2.32 11.99
CA ARG A 31 0.44 2.31 10.57
C ARG A 31 0.89 0.93 10.11
N ALA A 32 1.59 0.16 10.96
CA ALA A 32 1.96 -1.22 10.65
C ALA A 32 0.71 -2.10 10.47
N THR A 33 -0.27 -1.98 11.35
CA THR A 33 -1.54 -2.71 11.24
C THR A 33 -2.29 -2.36 9.96
N VAL A 34 -2.33 -1.06 9.59
CA VAL A 34 -2.95 -0.61 8.34
C VAL A 34 -2.16 -1.08 7.11
N LEU A 35 -0.83 -1.16 7.19
CA LEU A 35 0.02 -1.73 6.14
C LEU A 35 -0.29 -3.20 5.92
N ASP A 36 -0.36 -3.99 7.00
CA ASP A 36 -0.67 -5.42 6.92
C ASP A 36 -2.03 -5.65 6.26
N ALA A 37 -3.02 -4.84 6.61
CA ALA A 37 -4.34 -4.89 5.97
C ALA A 37 -4.27 -4.54 4.47
N ALA A 38 -3.49 -3.52 4.09
CA ALA A 38 -3.32 -3.11 2.70
C ALA A 38 -2.63 -4.20 1.86
N ILE A 39 -1.53 -4.77 2.37
CA ILE A 39 -0.79 -5.87 1.73
C ILE A 39 -1.70 -7.09 1.56
N ASN A 40 -2.45 -7.46 2.61
CA ASN A 40 -3.35 -8.60 2.57
C ASN A 40 -4.49 -8.41 1.56
N ASN A 41 -5.04 -7.21 1.43
CA ASN A 41 -6.05 -6.91 0.43
C ASN A 41 -5.46 -6.95 -0.99
N TYR A 42 -4.32 -6.30 -1.20
CA TYR A 42 -3.62 -6.32 -2.49
C TYR A 42 -3.30 -7.76 -2.92
N ARG A 43 -2.74 -8.57 -2.01
CA ARG A 43 -2.47 -10.00 -2.24
C ARG A 43 -3.71 -10.76 -2.71
N LYS A 44 -4.86 -10.54 -2.05
CA LYS A 44 -6.13 -11.18 -2.44
C LYS A 44 -6.54 -10.77 -3.84
N LEU A 45 -6.46 -9.48 -4.18
CA LEU A 45 -6.82 -8.96 -5.49
C LEU A 45 -5.94 -9.58 -6.60
N ILE A 46 -4.61 -9.60 -6.39
CA ILE A 46 -3.67 -10.24 -7.33
C ILE A 46 -3.96 -11.73 -7.47
N ARG A 47 -4.17 -12.44 -6.35
CA ARG A 47 -4.43 -13.89 -6.37
C ARG A 47 -5.71 -14.26 -7.10
N TRP A 48 -6.75 -13.44 -7.00
CA TRP A 48 -8.02 -13.69 -7.66
C TRP A 48 -8.14 -13.07 -9.07
N GLY A 49 -7.07 -12.39 -9.54
CA GLY A 49 -7.02 -11.78 -10.87
C GLY A 49 -7.82 -10.48 -10.99
N TYR A 50 -8.15 -9.83 -9.88
CA TYR A 50 -8.80 -8.52 -9.84
C TYR A 50 -7.77 -7.41 -10.04
N TYR A 51 -7.07 -7.43 -11.17
CA TYR A 51 -5.94 -6.55 -11.43
C TYR A 51 -6.32 -5.08 -11.56
N ASP A 52 -7.52 -4.76 -12.02
CA ASP A 52 -8.08 -3.41 -12.06
C ASP A 52 -8.30 -2.83 -10.66
N GLU A 53 -8.80 -3.64 -9.71
CA GLU A 53 -8.92 -3.24 -8.31
C GLU A 53 -7.54 -3.13 -7.64
N ALA A 54 -6.61 -4.03 -7.95
CA ALA A 54 -5.24 -3.98 -7.46
C ALA A 54 -4.52 -2.71 -7.95
N ALA A 55 -4.78 -2.29 -9.18
CA ALA A 55 -4.20 -1.08 -9.76
C ALA A 55 -4.60 0.21 -8.99
N LYS A 56 -5.68 0.21 -8.24
CA LYS A 56 -6.08 1.34 -7.39
C LYS A 56 -5.12 1.62 -6.24
N TYR A 57 -4.29 0.65 -5.87
CA TYR A 57 -3.21 0.82 -4.91
C TYR A 57 -1.99 1.52 -5.51
N LEU A 58 -1.83 1.49 -6.84
CA LEU A 58 -0.64 1.98 -7.52
C LEU A 58 -0.63 3.50 -7.62
N ARG A 59 0.26 4.12 -6.83
CA ARG A 59 0.47 5.57 -6.85
C ARG A 59 1.92 5.92 -6.61
N THR A 60 2.40 6.95 -7.29
CA THR A 60 3.68 7.59 -6.98
C THR A 60 3.64 8.28 -5.63
N ALA A 61 4.80 8.57 -5.03
CA ALA A 61 4.88 9.25 -3.74
C ALA A 61 4.24 10.66 -3.73
N ASP A 62 4.14 11.30 -4.90
CA ASP A 62 3.42 12.57 -5.10
C ASP A 62 1.90 12.36 -5.37
N GLY A 63 1.41 11.14 -5.20
CA GLY A 63 -0.02 10.81 -5.22
C GLY A 63 -0.63 10.58 -6.60
N LYS A 64 0.18 10.61 -7.69
CA LYS A 64 -0.31 10.34 -9.04
C LYS A 64 -0.52 8.85 -9.29
N PRO A 65 -1.57 8.45 -10.01
CA PRO A 65 -1.75 7.06 -10.41
C PRO A 65 -0.57 6.56 -11.25
N LEU A 66 -0.09 5.34 -10.96
CA LEU A 66 0.86 4.64 -11.82
C LEU A 66 0.10 3.86 -12.90
N ALA A 67 0.68 3.83 -14.09
CA ALA A 67 0.14 3.01 -15.17
C ALA A 67 0.24 1.52 -14.81
N ALA A 68 -0.84 0.77 -15.11
CA ALA A 68 -0.91 -0.67 -14.91
C ALA A 68 -1.14 -1.36 -16.26
N ASP A 69 -0.33 -2.35 -16.59
CA ASP A 69 -0.54 -3.17 -17.78
C ASP A 69 -1.55 -4.29 -17.47
N LEU A 70 -2.82 -3.89 -17.42
CA LEU A 70 -3.94 -4.80 -17.13
C LEU A 70 -4.09 -5.87 -18.23
N LYS A 71 -3.79 -5.52 -19.48
CA LYS A 71 -3.91 -6.44 -20.62
C LYS A 71 -2.91 -7.58 -20.49
N ASN A 72 -1.67 -7.27 -20.12
CA ASN A 72 -0.67 -8.31 -19.86
C ASN A 72 -1.04 -9.11 -18.62
N ALA A 73 -1.37 -8.46 -17.50
CA ALA A 73 -1.72 -9.16 -16.27
C ALA A 73 -2.88 -10.15 -16.43
N ALA A 74 -3.89 -9.84 -17.24
CA ALA A 74 -5.05 -10.69 -17.48
C ALA A 74 -4.73 -12.05 -18.15
N ARG A 75 -3.55 -12.18 -18.76
CA ARG A 75 -3.09 -13.45 -19.37
C ARG A 75 -2.62 -14.47 -18.35
N TYR A 76 -2.43 -14.06 -17.08
CA TYR A 76 -1.84 -14.89 -16.04
C TYR A 76 -2.82 -15.17 -14.91
N ARG A 77 -2.59 -16.28 -14.21
CA ARG A 77 -3.29 -16.67 -12.99
C ARG A 77 -2.31 -16.98 -11.89
N VAL A 78 -2.57 -16.43 -10.74
CA VAL A 78 -1.75 -16.62 -9.54
C VAL A 78 -2.30 -17.80 -8.74
N THR A 79 -1.46 -18.79 -8.49
CA THR A 79 -1.80 -19.98 -7.67
C THR A 79 -1.42 -19.76 -6.22
N ASN A 80 -0.29 -19.07 -5.99
CA ASN A 80 0.17 -18.76 -4.64
C ASN A 80 0.75 -17.34 -4.58
N TYR A 81 0.61 -16.68 -3.43
CA TYR A 81 1.20 -15.37 -3.14
C TYR A 81 1.62 -15.34 -1.68
N ASN A 82 2.91 -15.34 -1.44
CA ASN A 82 3.50 -15.32 -0.10
C ASN A 82 4.35 -14.05 0.09
N VAL A 83 4.17 -13.36 1.22
CA VAL A 83 5.04 -12.26 1.64
C VAL A 83 6.23 -12.88 2.37
N SER A 84 7.41 -12.80 1.77
CA SER A 84 8.64 -13.38 2.30
C SER A 84 9.43 -12.41 3.19
N SER A 85 9.25 -11.10 2.98
CA SER A 85 9.88 -10.06 3.80
C SER A 85 9.02 -8.81 3.85
N GLN A 86 9.01 -8.15 5.02
CA GLN A 86 8.35 -6.85 5.22
C GLN A 86 9.17 -6.03 6.20
N ILE A 87 9.67 -4.89 5.75
CA ILE A 87 10.49 -3.97 6.55
C ILE A 87 9.90 -2.58 6.43
N MET A 88 9.49 -2.00 7.55
CA MET A 88 8.98 -0.63 7.61
C MET A 88 10.10 0.31 8.08
N ALA A 89 10.23 1.46 7.43
CA ALA A 89 11.16 2.52 7.81
C ALA A 89 10.90 3.05 9.22
N ASP A 90 11.91 3.67 9.84
CA ASP A 90 11.82 4.14 11.23
C ASP A 90 10.78 5.24 11.43
N ASP A 91 10.55 6.06 10.43
CA ASP A 91 9.52 7.11 10.44
C ASP A 91 8.09 6.56 10.23
N GLY A 92 7.96 5.26 9.89
CA GLY A 92 6.69 4.60 9.64
C GLY A 92 5.93 5.13 8.42
N LYS A 93 6.62 5.73 7.45
CA LYS A 93 6.00 6.29 6.23
C LYS A 93 6.27 5.48 4.99
N GLU A 94 7.29 4.65 5.00
CA GLU A 94 7.66 3.77 3.90
C GLU A 94 7.84 2.34 4.39
N ALA A 95 7.59 1.38 3.51
CA ALA A 95 7.86 -0.03 3.77
C ALA A 95 8.32 -0.73 2.49
N ARG A 96 9.28 -1.62 2.65
CA ARG A 96 9.72 -2.55 1.61
C ARG A 96 9.13 -3.91 1.89
N VAL A 97 8.53 -4.49 0.87
CA VAL A 97 7.92 -5.82 0.93
C VAL A 97 8.48 -6.65 -0.22
N ILE A 98 8.79 -7.90 0.05
CA ILE A 98 9.15 -8.87 -1.00
C ILE A 98 8.09 -9.95 -0.98
N ALA A 99 7.41 -10.12 -2.12
CA ALA A 99 6.47 -11.19 -2.31
C ALA A 99 7.05 -12.27 -3.25
N THR A 100 6.77 -13.52 -2.95
CA THR A 100 7.01 -14.66 -3.84
C THR A 100 5.67 -15.10 -4.41
N ILE A 101 5.55 -15.06 -5.74
CA ILE A 101 4.29 -15.29 -6.46
C ILE A 101 4.48 -16.49 -7.38
N GLU A 102 3.66 -17.53 -7.19
CA GLU A 102 3.55 -18.65 -8.14
C GLU A 102 2.38 -18.35 -9.09
N TYR A 103 2.64 -18.46 -10.37
CA TYR A 103 1.68 -18.12 -11.41
C TYR A 103 1.88 -18.96 -12.66
N TYR A 104 0.88 -18.98 -13.52
CA TYR A 104 0.97 -19.58 -14.85
C TYR A 104 0.30 -18.70 -15.89
N GLU A 105 0.75 -18.82 -17.13
CA GLU A 105 0.09 -18.23 -18.29
C GLU A 105 -1.06 -19.14 -18.74
N LEU A 106 -2.22 -18.56 -19.02
CA LEU A 106 -3.44 -19.31 -19.34
C LEU A 106 -3.25 -20.26 -20.53
N ASP A 107 -2.47 -19.86 -21.53
CA ASP A 107 -2.26 -20.63 -22.75
C ASP A 107 -1.25 -21.79 -22.57
N SER A 108 -0.31 -21.67 -21.64
CA SER A 108 0.75 -22.67 -21.46
C SER A 108 0.53 -23.58 -20.25
N GLY A 109 -0.14 -23.10 -19.21
CA GLY A 109 -0.34 -23.81 -17.94
C GLY A 109 0.95 -24.06 -17.14
N VAL A 110 2.11 -23.61 -17.62
CA VAL A 110 3.40 -23.83 -16.97
C VAL A 110 3.51 -22.92 -15.74
N ILE A 111 3.70 -23.52 -14.56
CA ILE A 111 3.89 -22.78 -13.31
C ILE A 111 5.28 -22.16 -13.29
N ARG A 112 5.32 -20.88 -12.95
CA ARG A 112 6.54 -20.08 -12.78
C ARG A 112 6.51 -19.38 -11.42
N VAL A 113 7.68 -18.98 -10.93
CA VAL A 113 7.86 -18.23 -9.70
C VAL A 113 8.40 -16.85 -10.04
N LEU A 114 7.83 -15.82 -9.42
CA LEU A 114 8.28 -14.43 -9.50
C LEU A 114 8.59 -13.92 -8.10
N HIS A 115 9.73 -13.25 -7.94
CA HIS A 115 10.01 -12.41 -6.79
C HIS A 115 9.62 -10.98 -7.12
N ASP A 116 8.68 -10.44 -6.36
CA ASP A 116 8.09 -9.11 -6.59
C ASP A 116 8.51 -8.15 -5.46
N PRO A 117 9.54 -7.32 -5.67
CA PRO A 117 9.94 -6.30 -4.74
C PRO A 117 8.98 -5.12 -4.82
N GLN A 118 8.37 -4.77 -3.69
CA GLN A 118 7.36 -3.75 -3.57
C GLN A 118 7.83 -2.62 -2.65
N MET A 119 7.56 -1.39 -3.05
CA MET A 119 7.73 -0.21 -2.23
C MET A 119 6.36 0.36 -1.86
N TRP A 120 6.06 0.40 -0.58
CA TRP A 120 4.82 0.97 -0.05
C TRP A 120 5.09 2.29 0.62
N TRP A 121 4.20 3.26 0.47
CA TRP A 121 4.27 4.55 1.14
C TRP A 121 2.93 4.93 1.76
N TYR A 122 3.01 5.65 2.89
CA TYR A 122 1.85 6.02 3.70
C TYR A 122 1.39 7.43 3.41
N GLU A 123 0.12 7.59 3.03
CA GLU A 123 -0.53 8.88 2.90
C GLU A 123 -1.22 9.26 4.20
N ALA A 124 -0.73 10.31 4.86
CA ALA A 124 -1.21 10.71 6.19
C ALA A 124 -2.65 11.26 6.17
N LYS A 125 -3.04 11.98 5.10
CA LYS A 125 -4.37 12.59 4.99
C LYS A 125 -5.48 11.54 4.94
N GLY A 126 -5.33 10.53 4.11
CA GLY A 126 -6.28 9.43 3.97
C GLY A 126 -6.04 8.28 4.93
N LYS A 127 -4.93 8.30 5.69
CA LYS A 127 -4.48 7.20 6.57
C LYS A 127 -4.40 5.87 5.83
N ARG A 128 -3.80 5.89 4.62
CA ARG A 128 -3.75 4.75 3.68
C ARG A 128 -2.35 4.48 3.19
N TRP A 129 -2.10 3.22 2.86
CA TRP A 129 -0.90 2.81 2.17
C TRP A 129 -1.16 2.63 0.68
N TYR A 130 -0.21 3.07 -0.11
CA TYR A 130 -0.20 2.92 -1.56
C TYR A 130 1.07 2.21 -2.01
N LEU A 131 0.96 1.52 -3.12
CA LEU A 131 2.07 0.80 -3.75
C LEU A 131 2.74 1.70 -4.78
N GLY A 132 4.01 2.04 -4.55
CA GLY A 132 4.85 2.83 -5.45
C GLY A 132 5.54 2.00 -6.53
N SER A 133 5.33 0.70 -6.55
CA SER A 133 5.81 -0.23 -7.57
C SER A 133 4.69 -0.55 -8.57
N PRO A 134 5.00 -0.93 -9.83
CA PRO A 134 3.99 -1.38 -10.79
C PRO A 134 3.34 -2.70 -10.35
N LEU A 135 2.35 -3.19 -11.11
CA LEU A 135 1.84 -4.55 -10.98
C LEU A 135 2.96 -5.59 -11.17
N PRO A 136 2.82 -6.80 -10.59
CA PRO A 136 3.80 -7.86 -10.77
C PRO A 136 4.09 -8.10 -12.26
N LYS A 137 5.36 -8.14 -12.61
CA LYS A 137 5.82 -8.28 -14.02
C LYS A 137 5.76 -9.74 -14.45
N PHE A 138 4.56 -10.26 -14.68
CA PHE A 138 4.38 -11.61 -15.18
C PHE A 138 5.01 -11.80 -16.56
N GLY A 139 5.51 -12.99 -16.83
CA GLY A 139 6.09 -13.39 -18.11
C GLY A 139 7.54 -12.98 -18.33
N MET A 140 8.16 -12.21 -17.44
CA MET A 140 9.60 -11.95 -17.49
C MET A 140 10.38 -13.18 -17.00
N ALA A 141 11.54 -13.44 -17.61
CA ALA A 141 12.44 -14.48 -17.13
C ALA A 141 12.93 -14.12 -15.71
N ALA A 142 13.17 -15.14 -14.86
CA ALA A 142 13.59 -14.94 -13.47
C ALA A 142 14.89 -14.11 -13.33
N GLU A 143 15.74 -14.10 -14.36
CA GLU A 143 16.99 -13.34 -14.41
C GLU A 143 16.76 -11.82 -14.56
N ASP A 144 15.70 -11.41 -15.25
CA ASP A 144 15.38 -9.97 -15.45
C ASP A 144 14.74 -9.34 -14.21
N ALA A 145 14.09 -10.14 -13.35
CA ALA A 145 13.49 -9.66 -12.11
C ALA A 145 14.51 -9.31 -11.02
N ALA A 146 15.70 -9.93 -11.06
CA ALA A 146 16.79 -9.70 -10.09
C ALA A 146 17.57 -8.41 -10.37
N SER A 147 17.46 -7.82 -11.55
CA SER A 147 18.21 -6.64 -11.97
C SER A 147 17.56 -5.29 -11.59
N VAL A 148 16.37 -5.30 -11.00
CA VAL A 148 15.78 -4.08 -10.43
C VAL A 148 16.39 -3.82 -9.06
N THR A 149 17.65 -3.43 -9.03
CA THR A 149 18.29 -2.88 -7.83
C THR A 149 17.54 -1.60 -7.44
N PRO A 150 16.94 -1.51 -6.26
CA PRO A 150 16.40 -0.22 -5.80
C PRO A 150 17.55 0.77 -5.69
N ALA A 151 17.35 1.96 -6.24
CA ALA A 151 18.34 3.04 -6.16
C ALA A 151 18.82 3.20 -4.70
N PRO A 152 20.13 3.38 -4.47
CA PRO A 152 20.65 3.55 -3.12
C PRO A 152 20.02 4.80 -2.51
N VAL A 153 19.40 4.62 -1.35
CA VAL A 153 18.97 5.75 -0.50
C VAL A 153 20.24 6.48 -0.10
N ALA A 154 20.36 7.74 -0.52
CA ALA A 154 21.44 8.60 -0.10
C ALA A 154 21.47 8.66 1.45
N PRO A 155 22.65 8.51 2.08
CA PRO A 155 22.75 8.66 3.52
C PRO A 155 22.34 10.08 3.92
N PRO A 156 21.71 10.27 5.11
CA PRO A 156 21.36 11.59 5.60
C PRO A 156 22.62 12.43 5.71
N ALA A 157 22.57 13.64 5.16
CA ALA A 157 23.63 14.62 5.34
C ALA A 157 23.79 14.88 6.84
N ASN A 158 24.99 14.61 7.35
CA ASN A 158 25.35 14.89 8.73
C ASN A 158 25.50 16.42 8.89
N PRO A 159 25.03 17.01 9.99
CA PRO A 159 25.11 18.44 10.25
C PRO A 159 26.51 18.95 10.42
#